data_761e62a9e7299cea4acdd04a6a947df4
#
_entry.id   761e62a9e7299cea4acdd04a6a947df4
#
_cell.length_a   1.000
_cell.length_b   1.000
_cell.length_c   1.000
_cell.angle_alpha   90.00
_cell.angle_beta   90.00
_cell.angle_gamma   90.00
#
_symmetry.space_group_name_H-M   'P 1'
#
loop_
_entity.id
_entity.type
_entity.pdbx_description
1 polymer ?
#
loop_
_entity_poly.entity_id
_entity_poly.type
_entity_poly.pdbx_seq_one_letter_code
_entity_poly.pdbx_strand_id
1 'polypeptide(L)'
;YFNKMIKVELDEQTMMLHVHAQGFSPEFSLKLNQEVLKQSDQFINEISQTIAQEQQVFAEKQYTEATAQLDEARQAVLAYQNENEIFDPELQAKAVATLIAGLQSSLAQLKTEERTLLSYLTAEAPQVVALRSQIAALQQQINTESSKLTSPNNLKLNKNVADFEALKAQVEFAADLYKISLVSLEKARLEASRK
;
A
#
# COMPACT_ATOMS: atom_id res chain seq x y z
N TYR A 1 23.39 21.57 52.45
CA TYR A 1 23.64 20.46 53.40
C TYR A 1 23.33 19.11 52.75
N PHE A 2 22.19 18.93 52.12
CA PHE A 2 21.72 17.66 51.51
C PHE A 2 22.70 17.11 50.45
N ASN A 3 23.20 17.96 49.54
CA ASN A 3 24.15 17.56 48.49
C ASN A 3 25.52 17.11 49.00
N LYS A 4 25.80 17.28 50.29
CA LYS A 4 27.06 16.79 50.94
C LYS A 4 26.87 15.42 51.60
N MET A 5 25.60 15.00 51.79
CA MET A 5 25.29 13.75 52.50
C MET A 5 25.00 12.59 51.52
N ILE A 6 24.72 12.90 50.25
CA ILE A 6 24.45 11.89 49.21
C ILE A 6 25.47 12.11 48.08
N LYS A 7 26.17 11.04 47.70
CA LYS A 7 27.09 10.99 46.56
C LYS A 7 26.57 9.87 45.63
N VAL A 8 26.41 10.20 44.35
CA VAL A 8 26.02 9.25 43.32
C VAL A 8 27.18 9.14 42.34
N GLU A 9 27.65 7.93 42.12
CA GLU A 9 28.71 7.61 41.17
C GLU A 9 28.20 6.57 40.16
N LEU A 10 28.47 6.84 38.88
CA LEU A 10 28.21 5.89 37.81
C LEU A 10 29.50 5.10 37.57
N ASP A 11 29.43 3.78 37.73
CA ASP A 11 30.48 2.89 37.26
C ASP A 11 30.27 2.63 35.76
N GLU A 12 31.11 3.23 34.95
CA GLU A 12 31.02 3.13 33.47
C GLU A 12 31.28 1.70 32.93
N GLN A 13 31.98 0.85 33.71
CA GLN A 13 32.25 -0.53 33.27
C GLN A 13 31.08 -1.47 33.51
N THR A 14 30.38 -1.30 34.63
CA THR A 14 29.25 -2.14 35.03
C THR A 14 27.90 -1.50 34.72
N MET A 15 27.91 -0.21 34.35
CA MET A 15 26.69 0.61 34.14
C MET A 15 25.81 0.65 35.40
N MET A 16 26.40 0.47 36.58
CA MET A 16 25.69 0.54 37.85
C MET A 16 25.88 1.91 38.52
N LEU A 17 24.79 2.39 39.12
CA LEU A 17 24.78 3.58 39.94
C LEU A 17 25.06 3.21 41.40
N HIS A 18 26.16 3.73 41.97
CA HIS A 18 26.47 3.59 43.37
C HIS A 18 25.97 4.82 44.13
N VAL A 19 25.10 4.61 45.09
CA VAL A 19 24.57 5.66 45.96
C VAL A 19 25.18 5.54 47.35
N HIS A 20 25.92 6.54 47.74
CA HIS A 20 26.55 6.65 49.05
C HIS A 20 25.81 7.69 49.90
N ALA A 21 25.25 7.26 51.02
CA ALA A 21 24.61 8.15 51.99
C ALA A 21 25.45 8.26 53.26
N GLN A 22 25.77 9.48 53.65
CA GLN A 22 26.52 9.81 54.89
C GLN A 22 25.60 10.53 55.86
N GLY A 23 25.54 10.06 57.11
CA GLY A 23 24.70 10.66 58.16
C GLY A 23 25.38 10.70 59.51
N PHE A 24 24.67 11.22 60.53
CA PHE A 24 25.19 11.38 61.87
C PHE A 24 25.18 10.07 62.68
N SER A 25 24.44 9.05 62.25
CA SER A 25 24.48 7.72 62.84
C SER A 25 24.33 6.66 61.73
N PRO A 26 24.80 5.40 62.00
CA PRO A 26 24.64 4.31 61.04
C PRO A 26 23.18 4.04 60.65
N GLU A 27 22.27 4.11 61.65
CA GLU A 27 20.83 3.87 61.41
C GLU A 27 20.20 4.96 60.54
N PHE A 28 20.65 6.22 60.73
CA PHE A 28 20.20 7.33 59.89
C PHE A 28 20.70 7.19 58.45
N SER A 29 21.95 6.82 58.25
CA SER A 29 22.53 6.61 56.92
C SER A 29 21.85 5.48 56.18
N LEU A 30 21.51 4.37 56.88
CA LEU A 30 20.76 3.25 56.32
C LEU A 30 19.38 3.67 55.89
N LYS A 31 18.60 4.34 56.76
CA LYS A 31 17.28 4.84 56.45
C LYS A 31 17.26 5.83 55.29
N LEU A 32 18.26 6.75 55.25
CA LEU A 32 18.40 7.71 54.16
C LEU A 32 18.62 6.99 52.82
N ASN A 33 19.53 6.00 52.81
CA ASN A 33 19.81 5.25 51.60
C ASN A 33 18.61 4.43 51.12
N GLN A 34 17.88 3.79 52.04
CA GLN A 34 16.63 3.08 51.73
C GLN A 34 15.56 4.01 51.15
N GLU A 35 15.39 5.20 51.71
CA GLU A 35 14.42 6.17 51.20
C GLU A 35 14.82 6.70 49.83
N VAL A 36 16.10 6.98 49.59
CA VAL A 36 16.60 7.40 48.26
C VAL A 36 16.31 6.31 47.22
N LEU A 37 16.63 5.04 47.54
CA LEU A 37 16.33 3.93 46.63
C LEU A 37 14.84 3.82 46.33
N LYS A 38 13.99 3.87 47.37
CA LYS A 38 12.54 3.82 47.23
C LYS A 38 11.98 4.94 46.35
N GLN A 39 12.45 6.18 46.57
CA GLN A 39 12.04 7.33 45.77
C GLN A 39 12.56 7.23 44.34
N SER A 40 13.74 6.66 44.13
CA SER A 40 14.30 6.43 42.79
C SER A 40 13.50 5.38 42.04
N ASP A 41 13.12 4.27 42.68
CA ASP A 41 12.26 3.25 42.10
C ASP A 41 10.87 3.80 41.68
N GLN A 42 10.28 4.61 42.59
CA GLN A 42 9.00 5.28 42.27
C GLN A 42 9.12 6.23 41.07
N PHE A 43 10.16 7.05 41.06
CA PHE A 43 10.42 7.99 39.98
C PHE A 43 10.66 7.30 38.63
N ILE A 44 11.47 6.22 38.61
CA ILE A 44 11.71 5.42 37.41
C ILE A 44 10.40 4.79 36.89
N ASN A 45 9.59 4.26 37.80
CA ASN A 45 8.29 3.68 37.44
C ASN A 45 7.34 4.73 36.87
N GLU A 46 7.25 5.92 37.49
CA GLU A 46 6.43 7.02 37.00
C GLU A 46 6.87 7.51 35.61
N ILE A 47 8.20 7.69 35.40
CA ILE A 47 8.73 8.05 34.08
C ILE A 47 8.40 6.97 33.05
N SER A 48 8.65 5.69 33.40
CA SER A 48 8.38 4.57 32.50
C SER A 48 6.91 4.50 32.10
N GLN A 49 5.99 4.72 33.05
CA GLN A 49 4.56 4.77 32.76
C GLN A 49 4.19 5.96 31.88
N THR A 50 4.77 7.15 32.15
CA THR A 50 4.54 8.34 31.34
C THR A 50 4.99 8.11 29.89
N ILE A 51 6.19 7.58 29.70
CA ILE A 51 6.72 7.26 28.37
C ILE A 51 5.83 6.24 27.64
N ALA A 52 5.39 5.18 28.33
CA ALA A 52 4.53 4.18 27.75
C ALA A 52 3.15 4.75 27.33
N GLN A 53 2.59 5.63 28.14
CA GLN A 53 1.34 6.34 27.81
C GLN A 53 1.50 7.29 26.62
N GLU A 54 2.59 8.05 26.57
CA GLU A 54 2.88 8.93 25.43
C GLU A 54 3.07 8.14 24.14
N GLN A 55 3.76 7.01 24.20
CA GLN A 55 3.92 6.09 23.06
C GLN A 55 2.58 5.52 22.60
N GLN A 56 1.68 5.16 23.54
CA GLN A 56 0.35 4.69 23.19
C GLN A 56 -0.46 5.77 22.49
N VAL A 57 -0.50 7.00 23.03
CA VAL A 57 -1.22 8.14 22.42
C VAL A 57 -0.68 8.44 21.02
N PHE A 58 0.64 8.40 20.85
CA PHE A 58 1.25 8.57 19.53
C PHE A 58 0.85 7.46 18.55
N ALA A 59 0.90 6.20 18.99
CA ALA A 59 0.50 5.06 18.15
C ALA A 59 -1.00 5.09 17.79
N GLU A 60 -1.88 5.52 18.71
CA GLU A 60 -3.32 5.73 18.44
C GLU A 60 -3.54 6.81 17.38
N LYS A 61 -2.79 7.90 17.44
CA LYS A 61 -2.86 8.96 16.42
C LYS A 61 -2.43 8.43 15.06
N GLN A 62 -1.29 7.72 14.97
CA GLN A 62 -0.79 7.13 13.72
C GLN A 62 -1.78 6.12 13.14
N TYR A 63 -2.40 5.30 13.97
CA TYR A 63 -3.44 4.35 13.53
C TYR A 63 -4.68 5.07 12.96
N THR A 64 -5.11 6.13 13.61
CA THR A 64 -6.26 6.93 13.15
C THR A 64 -5.97 7.60 11.81
N GLU A 65 -4.78 8.19 11.66
CA GLU A 65 -4.33 8.81 10.42
C GLU A 65 -4.21 7.78 9.28
N ALA A 66 -3.62 6.61 9.55
CA ALA A 66 -3.50 5.55 8.56
C ALA A 66 -4.86 4.97 8.14
N THR A 67 -5.81 4.87 9.07
CA THR A 67 -7.19 4.45 8.76
C THR A 67 -7.87 5.45 7.83
N ALA A 68 -7.76 6.75 8.12
CA ALA A 68 -8.33 7.80 7.27
C ALA A 68 -7.71 7.81 5.87
N GLN A 69 -6.39 7.63 5.75
CA GLN A 69 -5.70 7.54 4.46
C GLN A 69 -6.15 6.32 3.64
N LEU A 70 -6.35 5.18 4.29
CA LEU A 70 -6.85 3.98 3.61
C LEU A 70 -8.27 4.17 3.08
N ASP A 71 -9.14 4.80 3.88
CA ASP A 71 -10.51 5.09 3.47
C ASP A 71 -10.56 6.12 2.33
N GLU A 72 -9.72 7.16 2.39
CA GLU A 72 -9.60 8.14 1.31
C GLU A 72 -9.11 7.50 0.01
N ALA A 73 -8.07 6.66 0.07
CA ALA A 73 -7.55 5.96 -1.09
C ALA A 73 -8.60 5.02 -1.72
N ARG A 74 -9.38 4.31 -0.90
CA ARG A 74 -10.49 3.46 -1.38
C ARG A 74 -11.60 4.28 -2.03
N GLN A 75 -11.95 5.41 -1.45
CA GLN A 75 -12.96 6.31 -2.03
C GLN A 75 -12.48 6.90 -3.36
N ALA A 76 -11.19 7.22 -3.49
CA ALA A 76 -10.63 7.69 -4.76
C ALA A 76 -10.76 6.63 -5.88
N VAL A 77 -10.52 5.34 -5.57
CA VAL A 77 -10.76 4.25 -6.54
C VAL A 77 -12.23 4.16 -6.93
N LEU A 78 -13.15 4.22 -5.96
CA LEU A 78 -14.59 4.15 -6.24
C LEU A 78 -15.09 5.37 -7.04
N ALA A 79 -14.62 6.57 -6.72
CA ALA A 79 -14.93 7.78 -7.47
C ALA A 79 -14.45 7.65 -8.92
N TYR A 80 -13.22 7.17 -9.11
CA TYR A 80 -12.66 6.95 -10.44
C TYR A 80 -13.46 5.95 -11.26
N GLN A 81 -13.87 4.82 -10.66
CA GLN A 81 -14.73 3.81 -11.30
C GLN A 81 -16.08 4.38 -11.72
N ASN A 82 -16.71 5.18 -10.84
CA ASN A 82 -18.00 5.80 -11.12
C ASN A 82 -17.91 6.89 -12.22
N GLU A 83 -16.88 7.75 -12.17
CA GLU A 83 -16.70 8.82 -13.16
C GLU A 83 -16.41 8.29 -14.56
N ASN A 84 -15.68 7.19 -14.66
CA ASN A 84 -15.30 6.61 -15.93
C ASN A 84 -16.25 5.51 -16.40
N GLU A 85 -17.27 5.14 -15.61
CA GLU A 85 -18.19 4.02 -15.86
C GLU A 85 -17.44 2.69 -16.14
N ILE A 86 -16.25 2.52 -15.54
CA ILE A 86 -15.35 1.40 -15.78
C ILE A 86 -15.04 0.74 -14.44
N PHE A 87 -15.40 -0.52 -14.32
CA PHE A 87 -15.09 -1.29 -13.10
C PHE A 87 -13.60 -1.62 -13.00
N ASP A 88 -13.00 -2.07 -14.11
CA ASP A 88 -11.58 -2.42 -14.20
C ASP A 88 -11.07 -2.13 -15.62
N PRO A 89 -10.31 -1.04 -15.82
CA PRO A 89 -9.77 -0.67 -17.13
C PRO A 89 -8.78 -1.70 -17.69
N GLU A 90 -8.05 -2.41 -16.84
CA GLU A 90 -7.06 -3.42 -17.24
C GLU A 90 -7.77 -4.64 -17.84
N LEU A 91 -8.80 -5.14 -17.16
CA LEU A 91 -9.63 -6.24 -17.68
C LEU A 91 -10.32 -5.86 -18.98
N GLN A 92 -10.80 -4.63 -19.12
CA GLN A 92 -11.41 -4.15 -20.35
C GLN A 92 -10.39 -4.08 -21.49
N ALA A 93 -9.21 -3.54 -21.25
CA ALA A 93 -8.14 -3.48 -22.25
C ALA A 93 -7.71 -4.89 -22.71
N LYS A 94 -7.58 -5.82 -21.77
CA LYS A 94 -7.26 -7.23 -22.04
C LYS A 94 -8.36 -7.92 -22.87
N ALA A 95 -9.62 -7.68 -22.55
CA ALA A 95 -10.74 -8.23 -23.31
C ALA A 95 -10.75 -7.74 -24.77
N VAL A 96 -10.53 -6.44 -24.98
CA VAL A 96 -10.45 -5.86 -26.33
C VAL A 96 -9.23 -6.40 -27.08
N ALA A 97 -8.07 -6.50 -26.45
CA ALA A 97 -6.87 -7.09 -27.05
C ALA A 97 -7.09 -8.55 -27.47
N THR A 98 -7.75 -9.33 -26.63
CA THR A 98 -8.10 -10.74 -26.93
C THR A 98 -9.07 -10.83 -28.10
N LEU A 99 -10.08 -9.95 -28.16
CA LEU A 99 -11.01 -9.86 -29.27
C LEU A 99 -10.27 -9.57 -30.59
N ILE A 100 -9.38 -8.56 -30.58
CA ILE A 100 -8.59 -8.19 -31.76
C ILE A 100 -7.72 -9.38 -32.22
N ALA A 101 -7.07 -10.08 -31.32
CA ALA A 101 -6.27 -11.27 -31.65
C ALA A 101 -7.12 -12.38 -32.31
N GLY A 102 -8.32 -12.62 -31.81
CA GLY A 102 -9.27 -13.55 -32.42
C GLY A 102 -9.71 -13.13 -33.83
N LEU A 103 -10.03 -11.84 -34.01
CA LEU A 103 -10.40 -11.29 -35.34
C LEU A 103 -9.22 -11.36 -36.33
N GLN A 104 -7.99 -11.07 -35.88
CA GLN A 104 -6.79 -11.22 -36.72
C GLN A 104 -6.52 -12.67 -37.14
N SER A 105 -6.75 -13.63 -36.25
CA SER A 105 -6.67 -15.05 -36.59
C SER A 105 -7.68 -15.43 -37.65
N SER A 106 -8.93 -15.00 -37.53
CA SER A 106 -9.98 -15.23 -38.52
C SER A 106 -9.64 -14.56 -39.86
N LEU A 107 -9.11 -13.33 -39.84
CA LEU A 107 -8.65 -12.64 -41.03
C LEU A 107 -7.54 -13.40 -41.75
N ALA A 108 -6.59 -13.96 -41.02
CA ALA A 108 -5.51 -14.78 -41.59
C ALA A 108 -6.06 -16.05 -42.28
N GLN A 109 -7.06 -16.69 -41.67
CA GLN A 109 -7.73 -17.85 -42.27
C GLN A 109 -8.44 -17.49 -43.58
N LEU A 110 -9.26 -16.42 -43.61
CA LEU A 110 -9.95 -15.98 -44.81
C LEU A 110 -9.01 -15.57 -45.94
N LYS A 111 -7.87 -14.91 -45.61
CA LYS A 111 -6.81 -14.59 -46.59
C LYS A 111 -6.12 -15.84 -47.14
N THR A 112 -5.97 -16.89 -46.33
CA THR A 112 -5.42 -18.17 -46.82
C THR A 112 -6.42 -18.86 -47.75
N GLU A 113 -7.72 -18.84 -47.41
CA GLU A 113 -8.76 -19.37 -48.26
C GLU A 113 -8.85 -18.61 -49.59
N GLU A 114 -8.77 -17.27 -49.57
CA GLU A 114 -8.71 -16.45 -50.80
C GLU A 114 -7.56 -16.90 -51.71
N ARG A 115 -6.35 -17.07 -51.15
CA ARG A 115 -5.18 -17.55 -51.92
C ARG A 115 -5.44 -18.92 -52.54
N THR A 116 -6.08 -19.81 -51.79
CA THR A 116 -6.44 -21.13 -52.27
C THR A 116 -7.43 -21.05 -53.43
N LEU A 117 -8.49 -20.25 -53.30
CA LEU A 117 -9.48 -20.07 -54.36
C LEU A 117 -8.86 -19.43 -55.61
N LEU A 118 -7.99 -18.45 -55.47
CA LEU A 118 -7.28 -17.81 -56.60
C LEU A 118 -6.26 -18.71 -57.31
N SER A 119 -5.94 -19.87 -56.76
CA SER A 119 -5.07 -20.86 -57.45
C SER A 119 -5.80 -21.58 -58.61
N TYR A 120 -7.13 -21.59 -58.61
CA TYR A 120 -7.97 -22.25 -59.63
C TYR A 120 -9.17 -21.45 -60.09
N LEU A 121 -9.50 -20.29 -59.50
CA LEU A 121 -10.57 -19.40 -59.91
C LEU A 121 -10.01 -18.03 -60.31
N THR A 122 -10.79 -17.33 -61.16
CA THR A 122 -10.47 -15.93 -61.50
C THR A 122 -10.84 -15.00 -60.38
N ALA A 123 -10.27 -13.79 -60.36
CA ALA A 123 -10.55 -12.79 -59.35
C ALA A 123 -12.01 -12.28 -59.35
N GLU A 124 -12.70 -12.44 -60.44
CA GLU A 124 -14.10 -12.02 -60.67
C GLU A 124 -15.10 -13.14 -60.29
N ALA A 125 -14.62 -14.32 -59.90
CA ALA A 125 -15.51 -15.41 -59.52
C ALA A 125 -16.35 -15.01 -58.30
N PRO A 126 -17.67 -15.26 -58.29
CA PRO A 126 -18.56 -14.84 -57.24
C PRO A 126 -18.10 -15.25 -55.80
N GLN A 127 -17.46 -16.42 -55.73
CA GLN A 127 -16.91 -16.94 -54.46
C GLN A 127 -15.75 -16.07 -53.94
N VAL A 128 -14.80 -15.67 -54.85
CA VAL A 128 -13.66 -14.79 -54.51
C VAL A 128 -14.16 -13.39 -54.13
N VAL A 129 -15.14 -12.85 -54.86
CA VAL A 129 -15.73 -11.54 -54.55
C VAL A 129 -16.42 -11.55 -53.18
N ALA A 130 -17.21 -12.59 -52.89
CA ALA A 130 -17.86 -12.74 -51.59
C ALA A 130 -16.86 -12.82 -50.45
N LEU A 131 -15.77 -13.61 -50.61
CA LEU A 131 -14.72 -13.76 -49.60
C LEU A 131 -13.96 -12.46 -49.37
N ARG A 132 -13.66 -11.70 -50.43
CA ARG A 132 -13.06 -10.36 -50.33
C ARG A 132 -13.92 -9.38 -49.57
N SER A 133 -15.23 -9.43 -49.75
CA SER A 133 -16.18 -8.62 -48.99
C SER A 133 -16.12 -8.94 -47.50
N GLN A 134 -16.02 -10.24 -47.13
CA GLN A 134 -15.87 -10.68 -45.76
C GLN A 134 -14.53 -10.23 -45.15
N ILE A 135 -13.43 -10.35 -45.91
CA ILE A 135 -12.09 -9.86 -45.51
C ILE A 135 -12.13 -8.35 -45.22
N ALA A 136 -12.77 -7.57 -46.13
CA ALA A 136 -12.87 -6.13 -45.96
C ALA A 136 -13.69 -5.75 -44.71
N ALA A 137 -14.82 -6.42 -44.48
CA ALA A 137 -15.64 -6.20 -43.29
C ALA A 137 -14.89 -6.53 -41.99
N LEU A 138 -14.19 -7.68 -42.01
CA LEU A 138 -13.39 -8.09 -40.81
C LEU A 138 -12.21 -7.14 -40.56
N GLN A 139 -11.56 -6.68 -41.62
CA GLN A 139 -10.49 -5.67 -41.50
C GLN A 139 -11.02 -4.34 -40.94
N GLN A 140 -12.18 -3.91 -41.35
CA GLN A 140 -12.83 -2.71 -40.82
C GLN A 140 -13.17 -2.90 -39.34
N GLN A 141 -13.67 -4.07 -38.94
CA GLN A 141 -13.97 -4.36 -37.55
C GLN A 141 -12.70 -4.33 -36.68
N ILE A 142 -11.60 -4.94 -37.16
CA ILE A 142 -10.30 -4.90 -36.48
C ILE A 142 -9.84 -3.46 -36.28
N ASN A 143 -9.96 -2.62 -37.31
CA ASN A 143 -9.57 -1.21 -37.25
C ASN A 143 -10.42 -0.46 -36.22
N THR A 144 -11.72 -0.73 -36.17
CA THR A 144 -12.65 -0.14 -35.19
C THR A 144 -12.29 -0.55 -33.77
N GLU A 145 -12.07 -1.85 -33.51
CA GLU A 145 -11.69 -2.32 -32.17
C GLU A 145 -10.27 -1.85 -31.77
N SER A 146 -9.32 -1.84 -32.73
CA SER A 146 -7.97 -1.32 -32.48
C SER A 146 -7.97 0.16 -32.16
N SER A 147 -8.87 0.94 -32.77
CA SER A 147 -9.01 2.37 -32.47
C SER A 147 -9.49 2.63 -31.04
N LYS A 148 -10.19 1.70 -30.42
CA LYS A 148 -10.55 1.78 -28.99
C LYS A 148 -9.33 1.67 -28.06
N LEU A 149 -8.27 0.98 -28.49
CA LEU A 149 -7.02 0.88 -27.72
C LEU A 149 -6.03 2.02 -28.01
N THR A 150 -5.97 2.52 -29.25
CA THR A 150 -4.83 3.32 -29.74
C THR A 150 -5.18 4.73 -30.28
N SER A 151 -6.45 5.10 -30.39
CA SER A 151 -6.85 6.40 -30.95
C SER A 151 -6.41 7.58 -30.06
N PRO A 152 -6.02 8.75 -30.63
CA PRO A 152 -5.67 9.96 -29.87
C PRO A 152 -6.78 10.43 -28.92
N ASN A 153 -8.06 10.13 -29.26
CA ASN A 153 -9.18 10.31 -28.32
C ASN A 153 -9.27 9.17 -27.28
N ASN A 154 -8.57 8.06 -27.47
CA ASN A 154 -8.48 6.90 -26.59
C ASN A 154 -7.09 6.75 -25.93
N LEU A 155 -6.27 7.79 -25.93
CA LEU A 155 -5.33 8.05 -24.82
C LEU A 155 -6.05 7.86 -23.48
N LYS A 156 -7.39 7.94 -23.47
CA LYS A 156 -8.21 7.62 -22.31
C LYS A 156 -8.00 6.21 -21.80
N LEU A 157 -7.99 5.14 -22.62
CA LEU A 157 -7.91 3.78 -22.06
C LEU A 157 -6.52 3.48 -21.46
N ASN A 158 -5.43 3.81 -22.16
CA ASN A 158 -4.08 3.66 -21.62
C ASN A 158 -3.85 4.59 -20.43
N LYS A 159 -4.38 5.83 -20.50
CA LYS A 159 -4.35 6.76 -19.37
C LYS A 159 -5.21 6.22 -18.21
N ASN A 160 -6.40 5.72 -18.51
CA ASN A 160 -7.28 5.14 -17.50
C ASN A 160 -6.64 3.92 -16.81
N VAL A 161 -5.94 3.06 -17.54
CA VAL A 161 -5.18 1.96 -16.94
C VAL A 161 -4.09 2.50 -16.02
N ALA A 162 -3.29 3.46 -16.48
CA ALA A 162 -2.21 4.03 -15.68
C ALA A 162 -2.71 4.77 -14.42
N ASP A 163 -3.77 5.58 -14.57
CA ASP A 163 -4.39 6.31 -13.45
C ASP A 163 -5.01 5.32 -12.44
N PHE A 164 -5.66 4.27 -12.91
CA PHE A 164 -6.25 3.24 -12.05
C PHE A 164 -5.18 2.42 -11.31
N GLU A 165 -4.10 2.05 -11.98
CA GLU A 165 -2.96 1.37 -11.36
C GLU A 165 -2.29 2.25 -10.27
N ALA A 166 -2.16 3.56 -10.53
CA ALA A 166 -1.65 4.49 -9.52
C ALA A 166 -2.57 4.55 -8.29
N LEU A 167 -3.89 4.58 -8.48
CA LEU A 167 -4.86 4.56 -7.38
C LEU A 167 -4.83 3.23 -6.61
N LYS A 168 -4.71 2.09 -7.30
CA LYS A 168 -4.53 0.78 -6.64
C LYS A 168 -3.26 0.73 -5.80
N ALA A 169 -2.15 1.24 -6.34
CA ALA A 169 -0.89 1.33 -5.59
C ALA A 169 -1.03 2.21 -4.34
N GLN A 170 -1.80 3.30 -4.40
CA GLN A 170 -2.09 4.12 -3.22
C GLN A 170 -2.89 3.35 -2.17
N VAL A 171 -3.89 2.54 -2.58
CA VAL A 171 -4.65 1.69 -1.65
C VAL A 171 -3.74 0.64 -1.00
N GLU A 172 -2.86 -0.01 -1.76
CA GLU A 172 -1.90 -0.98 -1.22
C GLU A 172 -0.96 -0.33 -0.20
N PHE A 173 -0.39 0.82 -0.54
CA PHE A 173 0.48 1.58 0.36
C PHE A 173 -0.25 1.98 1.64
N ALA A 174 -1.46 2.53 1.53
CA ALA A 174 -2.27 2.92 2.68
C ALA A 174 -2.69 1.70 3.53
N ALA A 175 -2.96 0.56 2.91
CA ALA A 175 -3.26 -0.69 3.61
C ALA A 175 -2.04 -1.23 4.39
N ASP A 176 -0.85 -1.07 3.86
CA ASP A 176 0.38 -1.47 4.55
C ASP A 176 0.71 -0.53 5.71
N LEU A 177 0.52 0.79 5.54
CA LEU A 177 0.61 1.75 6.65
C LEU A 177 -0.39 1.43 7.76
N TYR A 178 -1.63 1.11 7.41
CA TYR A 178 -2.66 0.69 8.36
C TYR A 178 -2.21 -0.56 9.16
N LYS A 179 -1.69 -1.60 8.50
CA LYS A 179 -1.19 -2.80 9.17
C LYS A 179 -0.05 -2.49 10.13
N ILE A 180 0.92 -1.69 9.69
CA ILE A 180 2.08 -1.30 10.51
C ILE A 180 1.63 -0.50 11.72
N SER A 181 0.74 0.47 11.53
CA SER A 181 0.23 1.30 12.63
C SER A 181 -0.61 0.51 13.63
N LEU A 182 -1.39 -0.47 13.16
CA LEU A 182 -2.14 -1.39 14.02
C LEU A 182 -1.21 -2.22 14.90
N VAL A 183 -0.15 -2.81 14.33
CA VAL A 183 0.84 -3.58 15.08
C VAL A 183 1.57 -2.70 16.09
N SER A 184 1.92 -1.47 15.71
CA SER A 184 2.56 -0.49 16.61
C SER A 184 1.64 -0.12 17.78
N LEU A 185 0.35 0.09 17.51
CA LEU A 185 -0.65 0.39 18.54
C LEU A 185 -0.81 -0.77 19.53
N GLU A 186 -0.93 -1.99 19.04
CA GLU A 186 -1.05 -3.17 19.90
C GLU A 186 0.21 -3.36 20.77
N LYS A 187 1.40 -3.13 20.19
CA LYS A 187 2.65 -3.16 20.96
C LYS A 187 2.67 -2.09 22.05
N ALA A 188 2.33 -0.85 21.73
CA ALA A 188 2.29 0.25 22.69
C ALA A 188 1.27 0.01 23.82
N ARG A 189 0.09 -0.57 23.50
CA ARG A 189 -0.90 -0.96 24.49
C ARG A 189 -0.39 -2.04 25.44
N LEU A 190 0.31 -3.04 24.92
CA LEU A 190 0.92 -4.09 25.74
C LEU A 190 2.00 -3.52 26.66
N GLU A 191 2.84 -2.59 26.17
CA GLU A 191 3.85 -1.93 26.98
C GLU A 191 3.23 -1.07 28.09
N ALA A 192 2.20 -0.29 27.78
CA ALA A 192 1.49 0.54 28.74
C ALA A 192 0.72 -0.30 29.81
N SER A 193 0.32 -1.53 29.49
CA SER A 193 -0.38 -2.44 30.42
C SER A 193 0.56 -3.24 31.34
N ARG A 194 1.86 -3.27 31.06
CA ARG A 194 2.86 -3.95 31.93
C ARG A 194 3.08 -3.11 33.19
N LYS A 195 2.64 -3.65 34.32
CA LYS A 195 2.86 -3.08 35.67
C LYS A 195 4.23 -3.49 36.19
#